data_ecf02cd4a2b236a7eec6a4617ab7e131
#
_entry.id   ecf02cd4a2b236a7eec6a4617ab7e131
#
_cell.length_a   1.000
_cell.length_b   1.000
_cell.length_c   1.000
_cell.angle_alpha   90.00
_cell.angle_beta   90.00
_cell.angle_gamma   90.00
#
_symmetry.space_group_name_H-M   'P 1'
#
loop_
_entity.id
_entity.type
_entity.pdbx_description
1 polymer ?
#
loop_
_entity_poly.entity_id
_entity_poly.type
_entity_poly.pdbx_seq_one_letter_code
_entity_poly.pdbx_strand_id
1 'polypeptide(L)'
;MLKIGRKTLLLVLTAAILFTAWLLYVPYRPEHLLRAVPANAQILTAHDNLAARWPALMQNPLLQSLALAVGVDTPALKTFATDPAVHKWVTRLAARNTVLAYVPRLGAGGRPAWMLASWLGGDNQILRYQLAWFPPPGFERHAPHNGVPYWTVQVPGLKGGMQISLAFVEGLLIACIGEDNTAILDLLDTSDGLLPSLALARSAKLSDYWCLAPTAPDHGWVDTPSFVRPAPGKPAAPPLTVSVSLVQAKYIEGGLCGPVPLLPAAKTSAKALECGDLAKFTGNLPIAALTLRTETVLPPLSNLLGAEWSGLLDASLRLQGADRAAVFMFGGDHGGRLYGFRIPALVAAIPMRKPEAMLGLLQGQLLDRLSQQRGLGLVTREMKAGTRTYYLVESTTPGAFSDLPPDERPAYAVCDQWFLAASSARSLAALLTRYDTSTADNEARTARWPEGLSQARGGAYAWADMAKLRDELRLVIAGYSLKLMLEDPQKAAGKRQQLNLWKAWLEALAPLGEARFWLTSDGQLAALRFQAGQPER
;
A
#
# COMPACT_ATOMS: atom_id res chain seq x y z
N MET A 1 65.52 30.10 18.11
CA MET A 1 64.68 29.57 17.01
C MET A 1 65.15 28.18 16.66
N LEU A 2 64.40 27.14 17.02
CA LEU A 2 64.71 25.76 16.69
C LEU A 2 64.56 25.61 15.15
N LYS A 3 65.64 25.33 14.42
CA LYS A 3 65.60 24.92 13.03
C LYS A 3 65.04 23.49 12.97
N ILE A 4 63.72 23.37 12.91
CA ILE A 4 63.06 22.08 12.67
C ILE A 4 63.46 21.64 11.27
N GLY A 5 64.26 20.56 11.19
CA GLY A 5 64.69 20.01 9.91
C GLY A 5 63.48 19.56 9.08
N ARG A 6 63.55 19.73 7.75
CA ARG A 6 62.46 19.37 6.81
C ARG A 6 61.92 17.94 7.02
N LYS A 7 62.80 17.01 7.44
CA LYS A 7 62.45 15.61 7.77
C LYS A 7 61.60 15.51 9.04
N THR A 8 61.90 16.29 10.08
CA THR A 8 61.18 16.32 11.36
C THR A 8 59.76 16.93 11.16
N LEU A 9 59.69 18.00 10.35
CA LEU A 9 58.41 18.60 9.98
C LEU A 9 57.50 17.59 9.24
N LEU A 10 58.07 16.85 8.27
CA LEU A 10 57.35 15.85 7.49
C LEU A 10 56.87 14.69 8.36
N LEU A 11 57.68 14.23 9.31
CA LEU A 11 57.32 13.18 10.27
C LEU A 11 56.21 13.62 11.20
N VAL A 12 56.27 14.84 11.72
CA VAL A 12 55.20 15.42 12.57
C VAL A 12 53.89 15.58 11.79
N LEU A 13 53.96 16.04 10.54
CA LEU A 13 52.79 16.19 9.68
C LEU A 13 52.15 14.82 9.37
N THR A 14 52.96 13.80 9.04
CA THR A 14 52.51 12.44 8.79
C THR A 14 51.86 11.84 10.05
N ALA A 15 52.51 12.01 11.21
CA ALA A 15 51.96 11.55 12.48
C ALA A 15 50.63 12.24 12.82
N ALA A 16 50.53 13.56 12.57
CA ALA A 16 49.29 14.31 12.75
C ALA A 16 48.16 13.84 11.81
N ILE A 17 48.48 13.56 10.54
CA ILE A 17 47.54 13.02 9.56
C ILE A 17 47.05 11.63 9.99
N LEU A 18 47.96 10.74 10.37
CA LEU A 18 47.63 9.40 10.84
C LEU A 18 46.80 9.42 12.12
N PHE A 19 47.14 10.30 13.06
CA PHE A 19 46.41 10.49 14.29
C PHE A 19 44.98 11.03 14.00
N THR A 20 44.86 12.01 13.10
CA THR A 20 43.57 12.55 12.70
C THR A 20 42.73 11.49 11.97
N ALA A 21 43.34 10.74 11.07
CA ALA A 21 42.67 9.62 10.37
C ALA A 21 42.18 8.55 11.37
N TRP A 22 43.04 8.20 12.35
CA TRP A 22 42.65 7.25 13.40
C TRP A 22 41.53 7.80 14.29
N LEU A 23 41.56 9.08 14.66
CA LEU A 23 40.51 9.73 15.48
C LEU A 23 39.16 9.76 14.75
N LEU A 24 39.20 9.94 13.42
CA LEU A 24 37.97 10.01 12.60
C LEU A 24 37.54 8.65 12.08
N TYR A 25 38.35 7.61 12.26
CA TYR A 25 38.00 6.27 11.81
C TYR A 25 36.90 5.66 12.71
N VAL A 26 35.74 5.51 12.14
CA VAL A 26 34.62 4.80 12.77
C VAL A 26 34.26 3.62 11.87
N PRO A 27 34.44 2.37 12.34
CA PRO A 27 34.13 1.18 11.54
C PRO A 27 32.62 1.15 11.22
N TYR A 28 32.29 0.83 9.98
CA TYR A 28 30.91 0.78 9.52
C TYR A 28 30.14 -0.37 10.18
N ARG A 29 29.11 -0.02 10.94
CA ARG A 29 28.26 -0.96 11.70
C ARG A 29 26.79 -0.63 11.51
N PRO A 30 26.18 -0.99 10.38
CA PRO A 30 24.79 -0.67 10.07
C PRO A 30 23.79 -1.29 11.06
N GLU A 31 24.16 -2.38 11.74
CA GLU A 31 23.37 -3.02 12.79
C GLU A 31 23.07 -2.10 13.99
N HIS A 32 23.93 -1.13 14.24
CA HIS A 32 23.73 -0.15 15.30
C HIS A 32 22.51 0.76 15.07
N LEU A 33 22.10 0.96 13.80
CA LEU A 33 20.90 1.72 13.47
C LEU A 33 19.65 1.15 14.13
N LEU A 34 19.49 -0.18 14.09
CA LEU A 34 18.33 -0.85 14.68
C LEU A 34 18.41 -0.96 16.21
N ARG A 35 19.62 -0.87 16.78
CA ARG A 35 19.79 -0.78 18.24
C ARG A 35 19.27 0.54 18.81
N ALA A 36 19.30 1.61 18.02
CA ALA A 36 18.77 2.91 18.42
C ALA A 36 17.23 2.98 18.36
N VAL A 37 16.56 2.01 17.70
CA VAL A 37 15.11 1.99 17.55
C VAL A 37 14.45 1.28 18.73
N PRO A 38 13.53 1.94 19.47
CA PRO A 38 12.81 1.32 20.57
C PRO A 38 11.96 0.11 20.15
N ALA A 39 11.85 -0.89 21.00
CA ALA A 39 11.09 -2.13 20.73
C ALA A 39 9.59 -1.88 20.49
N ASN A 40 9.04 -0.78 21.00
CA ASN A 40 7.65 -0.36 20.84
C ASN A 40 7.39 0.47 19.58
N ALA A 41 8.36 0.61 18.68
CA ALA A 41 8.15 1.26 17.39
C ALA A 41 7.03 0.55 16.61
N GLN A 42 6.14 1.32 15.99
CA GLN A 42 5.01 0.81 15.22
C GLN A 42 5.24 0.89 13.71
N ILE A 43 6.05 1.84 13.27
CA ILE A 43 6.46 1.98 11.87
C ILE A 43 7.98 2.11 11.86
N LEU A 44 8.62 1.41 10.97
CA LEU A 44 10.04 1.51 10.70
C LEU A 44 10.25 1.61 9.19
N THR A 45 11.05 2.56 8.75
CA THR A 45 11.54 2.61 7.36
C THR A 45 13.04 2.74 7.35
N ALA A 46 13.68 2.01 6.46
CA ALA A 46 15.12 2.07 6.24
C ALA A 46 15.39 2.49 4.80
N HIS A 47 16.35 3.35 4.65
CA HIS A 47 16.70 3.98 3.40
C HIS A 47 18.19 3.84 3.16
N ASP A 48 18.56 3.40 1.98
CA ASP A 48 19.94 3.38 1.55
C ASP A 48 20.20 4.57 0.63
N ASN A 49 21.26 5.33 0.96
CA ASN A 49 21.71 6.51 0.20
C ASN A 49 20.56 7.48 -0.17
N LEU A 50 19.78 7.86 0.83
CA LEU A 50 18.64 8.78 0.66
C LEU A 50 19.08 10.12 0.03
N ALA A 51 20.29 10.57 0.34
CA ALA A 51 20.83 11.83 -0.18
C ALA A 51 20.95 11.85 -1.71
N ALA A 52 21.42 10.78 -2.33
CA ALA A 52 21.55 10.69 -3.78
C ALA A 52 20.19 10.67 -4.49
N ARG A 53 19.15 10.16 -3.80
CA ARG A 53 17.80 10.02 -4.34
C ARG A 53 16.88 11.19 -3.95
N TRP A 54 17.33 12.04 -3.05
CA TRP A 54 16.54 13.17 -2.53
C TRP A 54 15.91 14.04 -3.62
N PRO A 55 16.64 14.51 -4.65
CA PRO A 55 16.04 15.32 -5.69
C PRO A 55 14.92 14.59 -6.45
N ALA A 56 15.13 13.30 -6.77
CA ALA A 56 14.15 12.49 -7.48
C ALA A 56 12.90 12.22 -6.61
N LEU A 57 13.08 11.96 -5.32
CA LEU A 57 11.99 11.78 -4.37
C LEU A 57 11.13 13.05 -4.27
N MET A 58 11.77 14.20 -4.08
CA MET A 58 11.06 15.47 -3.91
C MET A 58 10.38 15.95 -5.20
N GLN A 59 10.88 15.56 -6.36
CA GLN A 59 10.26 15.85 -7.66
C GLN A 59 9.17 14.85 -8.05
N ASN A 60 9.02 13.75 -7.32
CA ASN A 60 8.04 12.73 -7.64
C ASN A 60 6.61 13.25 -7.42
N PRO A 61 5.75 13.30 -8.47
CA PRO A 61 4.41 13.88 -8.36
C PRO A 61 3.51 13.14 -7.37
N LEU A 62 3.70 11.82 -7.22
CA LEU A 62 2.91 11.01 -6.28
C LEU A 62 3.27 11.36 -4.85
N LEU A 63 4.57 11.47 -4.51
CA LEU A 63 5.00 11.85 -3.16
C LEU A 63 4.53 13.26 -2.80
N GLN A 64 4.57 14.21 -3.74
CA GLN A 64 4.04 15.55 -3.54
C GLN A 64 2.53 15.52 -3.29
N SER A 65 1.78 14.74 -4.05
CA SER A 65 0.33 14.59 -3.88
C SER A 65 -0.03 13.89 -2.56
N LEU A 66 0.73 12.86 -2.16
CA LEU A 66 0.56 12.19 -0.87
C LEU A 66 0.87 13.13 0.29
N ALA A 67 1.95 13.93 0.20
CA ALA A 67 2.30 14.92 1.20
C ALA A 67 1.17 15.95 1.37
N LEU A 68 0.59 16.41 0.26
CA LEU A 68 -0.58 17.30 0.27
C LEU A 68 -1.79 16.63 0.96
N ALA A 69 -2.07 15.37 0.66
CA ALA A 69 -3.20 14.64 1.24
C ALA A 69 -3.08 14.47 2.77
N VAL A 70 -1.86 14.41 3.30
CA VAL A 70 -1.60 14.37 4.76
C VAL A 70 -1.44 15.77 5.37
N GLY A 71 -1.70 16.85 4.61
CA GLY A 71 -1.72 18.22 5.09
C GLY A 71 -0.35 18.92 5.08
N VAL A 72 0.63 18.38 4.36
CA VAL A 72 1.91 19.07 4.13
C VAL A 72 1.72 20.09 3.01
N ASP A 73 2.13 21.34 3.28
CA ASP A 73 2.06 22.41 2.29
C ASP A 73 3.03 22.13 1.11
N THR A 74 2.49 21.94 -0.08
CA THR A 74 3.27 21.61 -1.28
C THR A 74 4.25 22.70 -1.69
N PRO A 75 3.92 24.01 -1.66
CA PRO A 75 4.89 25.08 -1.86
C PRO A 75 6.02 25.05 -0.85
N ALA A 76 5.73 24.88 0.43
CA ALA A 76 6.75 24.77 1.49
C ALA A 76 7.63 23.54 1.25
N LEU A 77 7.04 22.39 0.87
CA LEU A 77 7.79 21.18 0.54
C LEU A 77 8.71 21.41 -0.68
N LYS A 78 8.23 22.06 -1.74
CA LYS A 78 9.05 22.38 -2.92
C LYS A 78 10.20 23.32 -2.57
N THR A 79 9.93 24.37 -1.81
CA THR A 79 10.96 25.31 -1.36
C THR A 79 12.00 24.58 -0.53
N PHE A 80 11.58 23.76 0.43
CA PHE A 80 12.46 22.94 1.25
C PHE A 80 13.28 21.96 0.40
N ALA A 81 12.66 21.31 -0.58
CA ALA A 81 13.31 20.33 -1.43
C ALA A 81 14.38 20.93 -2.36
N THR A 82 14.18 22.18 -2.79
CA THR A 82 15.07 22.88 -3.74
C THR A 82 16.11 23.77 -3.04
N ASP A 83 16.00 23.95 -1.72
CA ASP A 83 16.95 24.74 -0.96
C ASP A 83 18.34 24.10 -0.96
N PRO A 84 19.38 24.77 -1.49
CA PRO A 84 20.74 24.25 -1.50
C PRO A 84 21.30 23.93 -0.10
N ALA A 85 20.88 24.68 0.92
CA ALA A 85 21.29 24.43 2.29
C ALA A 85 20.68 23.12 2.81
N VAL A 86 19.41 22.87 2.55
CA VAL A 86 18.74 21.61 2.89
C VAL A 86 19.39 20.44 2.17
N HIS A 87 19.62 20.57 0.85
CA HIS A 87 20.32 19.54 0.08
C HIS A 87 21.70 19.20 0.65
N LYS A 88 22.48 20.21 1.00
CA LYS A 88 23.78 20.04 1.64
C LYS A 88 23.68 19.25 2.95
N TRP A 89 22.67 19.57 3.79
CA TRP A 89 22.44 18.86 5.04
C TRP A 89 21.98 17.43 4.81
N VAL A 90 21.03 17.20 3.91
CA VAL A 90 20.56 15.85 3.56
C VAL A 90 21.71 15.00 3.03
N THR A 91 22.55 15.56 2.14
CA THR A 91 23.75 14.88 1.61
C THR A 91 24.70 14.49 2.72
N ARG A 92 24.87 15.31 3.74
CA ARG A 92 25.76 15.02 4.87
C ARG A 92 25.15 14.05 5.87
N LEU A 93 23.84 14.19 6.16
CA LEU A 93 23.18 13.44 7.23
C LEU A 93 22.58 12.10 6.75
N ALA A 94 22.29 11.94 5.47
CA ALA A 94 21.61 10.77 4.92
C ALA A 94 22.34 10.14 3.70
N ALA A 95 23.67 10.30 3.64
CA ALA A 95 24.50 9.78 2.56
C ALA A 95 24.66 8.24 2.57
N ARG A 96 24.35 7.61 3.68
CA ARG A 96 24.45 6.17 3.87
C ARG A 96 23.10 5.64 4.37
N ASN A 97 23.14 4.61 5.18
CA ASN A 97 21.94 4.02 5.75
C ASN A 97 21.27 4.95 6.75
N THR A 98 19.97 5.13 6.59
CA THR A 98 19.12 5.94 7.45
C THR A 98 17.89 5.15 7.82
N VAL A 99 17.48 5.23 9.07
CA VAL A 99 16.26 4.60 9.60
C VAL A 99 15.37 5.69 10.16
N LEU A 100 14.10 5.66 9.79
CA LEU A 100 13.05 6.50 10.35
C LEU A 100 12.02 5.60 11.03
N ALA A 101 11.64 5.91 12.28
CA ALA A 101 10.64 5.14 12.98
C ALA A 101 9.61 6.03 13.70
N TYR A 102 8.37 5.56 13.74
CA TYR A 102 7.31 6.15 14.57
C TYR A 102 7.18 5.36 15.85
N VAL A 103 7.31 6.06 16.97
CA VAL A 103 7.23 5.48 18.31
C VAL A 103 6.05 6.13 19.04
N PRO A 104 5.03 5.36 19.44
CA PRO A 104 3.79 5.92 20.00
C PRO A 104 3.94 6.48 21.41
N ARG A 105 4.97 6.04 22.13
CA ARG A 105 5.26 6.49 23.51
C ARG A 105 6.76 6.61 23.69
N LEU A 106 7.23 7.82 23.87
CA LEU A 106 8.64 8.15 24.07
C LEU A 106 8.77 9.32 25.03
N GLY A 107 9.86 9.36 25.81
CA GLY A 107 10.14 10.38 26.81
C GLY A 107 9.31 10.29 28.08
N ALA A 108 9.57 11.16 29.02
CA ALA A 108 8.89 11.20 30.32
C ALA A 108 7.38 11.48 30.19
N GLY A 109 6.98 12.22 29.16
CA GLY A 109 5.58 12.50 28.83
C GLY A 109 4.84 11.35 28.14
N GLY A 110 5.54 10.31 27.70
CA GLY A 110 4.96 9.17 26.98
C GLY A 110 4.23 9.56 25.70
N ARG A 111 4.69 10.62 25.01
CA ARG A 111 4.06 11.18 23.82
C ARG A 111 4.58 10.51 22.54
N PRO A 112 3.78 10.51 21.45
CA PRO A 112 4.23 9.99 20.17
C PRO A 112 5.34 10.87 19.58
N ALA A 113 6.34 10.23 18.98
CA ALA A 113 7.43 10.93 18.33
C ALA A 113 7.92 10.16 17.09
N TRP A 114 8.48 10.89 16.14
CA TRP A 114 9.27 10.34 15.06
C TRP A 114 10.74 10.37 15.46
N MET A 115 11.42 9.25 15.29
CA MET A 115 12.85 9.16 15.44
C MET A 115 13.54 8.95 14.11
N LEU A 116 14.76 9.44 13.99
CA LEU A 116 15.67 9.20 12.88
C LEU A 116 17.00 8.72 13.44
N ALA A 117 17.53 7.64 12.89
CA ALA A 117 18.90 7.21 13.09
C ALA A 117 19.61 7.16 11.74
N SER A 118 20.77 7.79 11.64
CA SER A 118 21.54 7.82 10.39
C SER A 118 23.01 7.54 10.65
N TRP A 119 23.61 6.72 9.77
CA TRP A 119 25.03 6.40 9.86
C TRP A 119 25.88 7.50 9.22
N LEU A 120 26.64 8.21 10.04
CA LEU A 120 27.55 9.29 9.62
C LEU A 120 29.02 8.85 9.57
N GLY A 121 29.37 7.80 10.29
CA GLY A 121 30.78 7.38 10.43
C GLY A 121 31.64 8.49 11.07
N GLY A 122 32.75 8.83 10.45
CA GLY A 122 33.68 9.85 10.93
C GLY A 122 33.09 11.27 11.00
N ASP A 123 32.11 11.58 10.14
CA ASP A 123 31.42 12.89 10.18
C ASP A 123 30.65 13.12 11.48
N ASN A 124 30.30 12.07 12.19
CA ASN A 124 29.69 12.13 13.53
C ASN A 124 30.53 12.97 14.49
N GLN A 125 31.85 12.72 14.55
CA GLN A 125 32.75 13.45 15.45
C GLN A 125 32.87 14.92 15.03
N ILE A 126 33.00 15.16 13.73
CA ILE A 126 33.12 16.52 13.20
C ILE A 126 31.88 17.35 13.55
N LEU A 127 30.69 16.80 13.31
CA LEU A 127 29.43 17.47 13.61
C LEU A 127 29.24 17.71 15.12
N ARG A 128 29.60 16.72 15.94
CA ARG A 128 29.54 16.84 17.40
C ARG A 128 30.39 18.00 17.89
N TYR A 129 31.63 18.13 17.43
CA TYR A 129 32.51 19.25 17.81
C TYR A 129 32.02 20.57 17.22
N GLN A 130 31.54 20.57 15.99
CA GLN A 130 30.99 21.75 15.34
C GLN A 130 29.81 22.33 16.14
N LEU A 131 28.86 21.49 16.55
CA LEU A 131 27.73 21.92 17.37
C LEU A 131 28.14 22.29 18.82
N ALA A 132 29.20 21.67 19.36
CA ALA A 132 29.68 21.99 20.68
C ALA A 132 30.35 23.38 20.77
N TRP A 133 31.07 23.79 19.73
CA TRP A 133 31.85 25.02 19.73
C TRP A 133 31.23 26.14 18.90
N PHE A 134 30.49 25.78 17.84
CA PHE A 134 29.91 26.74 16.89
C PHE A 134 28.45 26.37 16.60
N PRO A 135 27.56 26.33 17.63
CA PRO A 135 26.17 25.97 17.41
C PRO A 135 25.51 27.00 16.49
N PRO A 136 24.75 26.56 15.47
CA PRO A 136 23.93 27.47 14.69
C PRO A 136 22.86 28.15 15.56
N PRO A 137 22.34 29.31 15.15
CA PRO A 137 21.26 29.98 15.87
C PRO A 137 20.07 29.03 16.10
N GLY A 138 19.52 29.07 17.32
CA GLY A 138 18.36 28.23 17.71
C GLY A 138 18.70 26.83 18.24
N PHE A 139 19.98 26.44 18.23
CA PHE A 139 20.43 25.22 18.90
C PHE A 139 20.71 25.46 20.36
N GLU A 140 20.09 24.70 21.24
CA GLU A 140 20.30 24.71 22.67
C GLU A 140 20.98 23.41 23.10
N ARG A 141 22.15 23.53 23.76
CA ARG A 141 22.89 22.39 24.29
C ARG A 141 22.42 22.05 25.69
N HIS A 142 22.18 20.76 25.93
CA HIS A 142 21.78 20.23 27.23
C HIS A 142 22.92 19.48 27.93
N ALA A 143 22.72 19.24 29.24
CA ALA A 143 23.64 18.44 30.04
C ALA A 143 23.76 17.03 29.44
N PRO A 144 24.95 16.40 29.46
CA PRO A 144 25.14 15.05 28.93
C PRO A 144 24.28 14.04 29.65
N HIS A 145 23.62 13.17 28.89
CA HIS A 145 22.93 11.97 29.37
C HIS A 145 23.82 10.76 29.08
N ASN A 146 24.18 9.99 30.10
CA ASN A 146 25.15 8.89 29.99
C ASN A 146 26.47 9.29 29.28
N GLY A 147 26.93 10.51 29.54
CA GLY A 147 28.15 11.03 28.88
C GLY A 147 27.97 11.55 27.46
N VAL A 148 26.78 11.42 26.88
CA VAL A 148 26.46 11.88 25.52
C VAL A 148 25.76 13.23 25.58
N PRO A 149 26.36 14.31 25.03
CA PRO A 149 25.69 15.61 24.91
C PRO A 149 24.61 15.52 23.82
N TYR A 150 23.49 16.24 24.06
CA TYR A 150 22.43 16.37 23.09
C TYR A 150 22.02 17.83 22.92
N TRP A 151 21.36 18.11 21.83
CA TRP A 151 20.90 19.45 21.45
C TRP A 151 19.43 19.41 21.09
N THR A 152 18.76 20.51 21.36
CA THR A 152 17.39 20.76 20.87
C THR A 152 17.39 21.96 19.94
N VAL A 153 16.49 21.93 18.95
CA VAL A 153 16.27 23.04 18.04
C VAL A 153 14.79 23.22 17.79
N GLN A 154 14.31 24.44 17.94
CA GLN A 154 12.95 24.79 17.53
C GLN A 154 12.98 25.15 16.05
N VAL A 155 12.19 24.43 15.25
CA VAL A 155 12.07 24.72 13.82
C VAL A 155 10.86 25.62 13.59
N PRO A 156 11.07 26.85 13.09
CA PRO A 156 9.97 27.74 12.74
C PRO A 156 9.01 27.07 11.74
N GLY A 157 7.72 27.10 12.03
CA GLY A 157 6.69 26.51 11.17
C GLY A 157 6.24 25.08 11.51
N LEU A 158 6.90 24.39 12.44
CA LEU A 158 6.35 23.16 13.01
C LEU A 158 5.18 23.50 13.95
N LYS A 159 4.01 22.94 13.64
CA LYS A 159 2.79 23.14 14.43
C LYS A 159 2.89 22.44 15.78
N GLY A 160 2.26 23.01 16.83
CA GLY A 160 2.02 22.31 18.09
C GLY A 160 3.20 22.23 19.06
N GLY A 161 4.19 23.11 18.97
CA GLY A 161 5.34 23.08 19.90
C GLY A 161 6.33 21.94 19.63
N MET A 162 6.27 21.34 18.44
CA MET A 162 7.23 20.32 18.05
C MET A 162 8.64 20.86 17.94
N GLN A 163 9.59 20.11 18.44
CA GLN A 163 11.02 20.42 18.39
C GLN A 163 11.81 19.22 17.86
N ILE A 164 13.00 19.49 17.41
CA ILE A 164 13.96 18.45 17.03
C ILE A 164 15.00 18.34 18.13
N SER A 165 15.17 17.15 18.70
CA SER A 165 16.27 16.83 19.59
C SER A 165 17.24 15.91 18.85
N LEU A 166 18.54 16.10 19.02
CA LEU A 166 19.56 15.30 18.34
C LEU A 166 20.79 15.02 19.20
N ALA A 167 21.39 13.88 18.98
CA ALA A 167 22.62 13.42 19.64
C ALA A 167 23.50 12.64 18.66
N PHE A 168 24.79 12.52 18.99
CA PHE A 168 25.79 11.82 18.19
C PHE A 168 26.42 10.71 19.03
N VAL A 169 26.24 9.46 18.62
CA VAL A 169 26.68 8.26 19.34
C VAL A 169 27.38 7.30 18.38
N GLU A 170 28.63 6.94 18.63
CA GLU A 170 29.36 5.88 17.94
C GLU A 170 29.22 5.85 16.40
N GLY A 171 29.27 7.00 15.77
CA GLY A 171 29.11 7.12 14.32
C GLY A 171 27.68 7.29 13.85
N LEU A 172 26.70 7.29 14.77
CA LEU A 172 25.28 7.54 14.50
C LEU A 172 24.89 8.97 14.83
N LEU A 173 24.06 9.56 14.00
CA LEU A 173 23.14 10.63 14.37
C LEU A 173 21.85 9.97 14.84
N ILE A 174 21.41 10.29 16.05
CA ILE A 174 20.09 9.98 16.57
C ILE A 174 19.33 11.28 16.70
N ALA A 175 18.15 11.39 16.10
CA ALA A 175 17.31 12.56 16.21
C ALA A 175 15.87 12.16 16.54
N CYS A 176 15.16 13.04 17.24
CA CYS A 176 13.77 12.87 17.60
C CYS A 176 12.99 14.12 17.23
N ILE A 177 11.82 13.94 16.63
CA ILE A 177 10.87 15.02 16.29
C ILE A 177 9.61 14.76 17.09
N GLY A 178 9.32 15.62 18.06
CA GLY A 178 8.17 15.47 18.94
C GLY A 178 7.94 16.70 19.80
N GLU A 179 6.92 16.64 20.63
CA GLU A 179 6.59 17.70 21.59
C GLU A 179 7.40 17.58 22.89
N ASP A 180 7.96 16.41 23.16
CA ASP A 180 8.70 16.09 24.38
C ASP A 180 10.21 16.06 24.12
N ASN A 181 10.94 17.00 24.69
CA ASN A 181 12.40 17.10 24.58
C ASN A 181 13.13 15.97 25.32
N THR A 182 12.46 15.27 26.23
CA THR A 182 13.04 14.14 26.96
C THR A 182 12.98 12.85 26.14
N ALA A 183 12.27 12.83 25.02
CA ALA A 183 12.18 11.68 24.12
C ALA A 183 13.55 11.21 23.60
N ILE A 184 14.51 12.12 23.42
CA ILE A 184 15.87 11.79 23.01
C ILE A 184 16.62 10.96 24.07
N LEU A 185 16.30 11.12 25.35
CA LEU A 185 16.95 10.39 26.45
C LEU A 185 16.61 8.90 26.38
N ASP A 186 15.34 8.55 26.12
CA ASP A 186 14.92 7.17 25.92
C ASP A 186 15.61 6.54 24.70
N LEU A 187 15.85 7.31 23.64
CA LEU A 187 16.58 6.83 22.46
C LEU A 187 18.05 6.57 22.77
N LEU A 188 18.68 7.40 23.58
CA LEU A 188 20.03 7.19 24.06
C LEU A 188 20.12 5.95 24.95
N ASP A 189 19.20 5.80 25.90
CA ASP A 189 19.11 4.62 26.77
C ASP A 189 18.86 3.34 25.96
N THR A 190 18.04 3.43 24.88
CA THR A 190 17.82 2.33 23.95
C THR A 190 19.10 1.97 23.19
N SER A 191 19.83 2.95 22.69
CA SER A 191 21.10 2.77 21.96
C SER A 191 22.17 2.12 22.86
N ASP A 192 22.22 2.52 24.13
CA ASP A 192 23.13 1.99 25.14
C ASP A 192 22.71 0.61 25.68
N GLY A 193 21.53 0.12 25.30
CA GLY A 193 20.98 -1.17 25.73
C GLY A 193 20.34 -1.15 27.12
N LEU A 194 20.10 0.01 27.70
CA LEU A 194 19.38 0.20 28.96
C LEU A 194 17.88 0.01 28.79
N LEU A 195 17.36 0.37 27.64
CA LEU A 195 15.97 0.10 27.23
C LEU A 195 15.91 -0.92 26.08
N PRO A 196 14.79 -1.65 25.96
CA PRO A 196 14.63 -2.67 24.92
C PRO A 196 14.65 -2.04 23.52
N SER A 197 15.55 -2.49 22.66
CA SER A 197 15.60 -2.08 21.26
C SER A 197 14.88 -3.07 20.34
N LEU A 198 14.48 -2.60 19.17
CA LEU A 198 13.86 -3.42 18.14
C LEU A 198 14.80 -4.56 17.67
N ALA A 199 16.10 -4.31 17.62
CA ALA A 199 17.12 -5.30 17.27
C ALA A 199 17.15 -6.47 18.25
N LEU A 200 17.03 -6.19 19.55
CA LEU A 200 17.04 -7.23 20.59
C LEU A 200 15.70 -7.97 20.71
N ALA A 201 14.59 -7.23 20.59
CA ALA A 201 13.26 -7.81 20.78
C ALA A 201 12.81 -8.73 19.63
N ARG A 202 13.34 -8.55 18.42
CA ARG A 202 12.82 -9.16 17.19
C ARG A 202 13.91 -9.74 16.27
N SER A 203 15.12 -9.93 16.77
CA SER A 203 16.30 -10.33 15.97
C SER A 203 16.06 -11.55 15.07
N ALA A 204 15.30 -12.55 15.54
CA ALA A 204 14.98 -13.74 14.76
C ALA A 204 13.89 -13.53 13.70
N LYS A 205 12.95 -12.60 13.93
CA LYS A 205 11.81 -12.38 13.02
C LYS A 205 12.06 -11.27 11.99
N LEU A 206 12.83 -10.25 12.34
CA LEU A 206 13.16 -9.16 11.41
C LEU A 206 14.10 -9.63 10.30
N SER A 207 15.10 -10.47 10.61
CA SER A 207 16.00 -11.04 9.61
C SER A 207 15.24 -11.80 8.52
N ASP A 208 14.22 -12.56 8.89
CA ASP A 208 13.42 -13.36 7.96
C ASP A 208 12.60 -12.45 7.03
N TYR A 209 12.07 -11.34 7.56
CA TYR A 209 11.31 -10.36 6.77
C TYR A 209 12.18 -9.46 5.89
N TRP A 210 13.37 -9.07 6.36
CA TRP A 210 14.31 -8.23 5.59
C TRP A 210 14.95 -8.98 4.44
N CYS A 211 15.11 -10.30 4.56
CA CYS A 211 15.61 -11.16 3.50
C CYS A 211 14.72 -11.21 2.25
N LEU A 212 13.44 -10.82 2.35
CA LEU A 212 12.49 -10.88 1.24
C LEU A 212 12.60 -9.69 0.27
N ALA A 213 13.28 -8.60 0.65
CA ALA A 213 13.50 -7.43 -0.22
C ALA A 213 14.92 -6.86 -0.10
N PRO A 214 15.99 -7.69 -0.15
CA PRO A 214 17.36 -7.22 0.11
C PRO A 214 17.91 -6.23 -0.92
N THR A 215 17.25 -6.07 -2.06
CA THR A 215 17.70 -5.23 -3.17
C THR A 215 16.98 -3.90 -3.27
N ALA A 216 15.89 -3.70 -2.53
CA ALA A 216 15.16 -2.43 -2.56
C ALA A 216 15.90 -1.38 -1.71
N PRO A 217 16.17 -0.18 -2.25
CA PRO A 217 16.85 0.88 -1.51
C PRO A 217 16.01 1.45 -0.36
N ASP A 218 14.70 1.27 -0.44
CA ASP A 218 13.74 1.67 0.59
C ASP A 218 12.94 0.45 1.01
N HIS A 219 12.97 0.17 2.29
CA HIS A 219 12.15 -0.90 2.86
C HIS A 219 11.65 -0.47 4.25
N GLY A 220 10.56 -1.07 4.68
CA GLY A 220 9.93 -0.69 5.91
C GLY A 220 9.20 -1.86 6.55
N TRP A 221 8.76 -1.61 7.75
CA TRP A 221 8.00 -2.52 8.57
C TRP A 221 6.87 -1.75 9.27
N VAL A 222 5.71 -2.37 9.35
CA VAL A 222 4.53 -1.81 9.99
C VAL A 222 3.98 -2.84 10.97
N ASP A 223 3.82 -2.44 12.22
CA ASP A 223 3.18 -3.28 13.25
C ASP A 223 1.66 -3.27 13.07
N THR A 224 1.17 -4.14 12.20
CA THR A 224 -0.24 -4.20 11.84
C THR A 224 -1.19 -4.30 13.05
N PRO A 225 -0.89 -5.09 14.13
CA PRO A 225 -1.73 -5.14 15.32
C PRO A 225 -1.97 -3.80 16.01
N SER A 226 -1.01 -2.89 15.91
CA SER A 226 -1.14 -1.56 16.50
C SER A 226 -2.15 -0.67 15.78
N PHE A 227 -2.43 -0.94 14.50
CA PHE A 227 -3.34 -0.16 13.68
C PHE A 227 -4.69 -0.85 13.42
N VAL A 228 -4.69 -2.19 13.40
CA VAL A 228 -5.88 -3.00 13.12
C VAL A 228 -6.18 -3.84 14.34
N ARG A 229 -7.25 -3.49 15.07
CA ARG A 229 -7.70 -4.31 16.20
C ARG A 229 -8.18 -5.66 15.68
N PRO A 230 -7.65 -6.79 16.20
CA PRO A 230 -8.17 -8.09 15.84
C PRO A 230 -9.63 -8.20 16.25
N ALA A 231 -10.44 -8.87 15.44
CA ALA A 231 -11.80 -9.22 15.85
C ALA A 231 -11.76 -10.15 17.07
N PRO A 232 -12.74 -10.08 17.97
CA PRO A 232 -12.77 -10.94 19.16
C PRO A 232 -12.59 -12.42 18.79
N GLY A 233 -11.63 -13.09 19.42
CA GLY A 233 -11.32 -14.50 19.18
C GLY A 233 -10.46 -14.80 17.94
N LYS A 234 -10.02 -13.77 17.19
CA LYS A 234 -9.07 -13.96 16.08
C LYS A 234 -7.65 -13.56 16.51
N PRO A 235 -6.62 -14.27 16.05
CA PRO A 235 -5.23 -13.88 16.29
C PRO A 235 -4.95 -12.48 15.71
N ALA A 236 -4.04 -11.75 16.34
CA ALA A 236 -3.57 -10.49 15.83
C ALA A 236 -2.95 -10.65 14.44
N ALA A 237 -3.23 -9.70 13.55
CA ALA A 237 -2.61 -9.69 12.23
C ALA A 237 -1.08 -9.58 12.39
N PRO A 238 -0.30 -10.37 11.66
CA PRO A 238 1.16 -10.29 11.73
C PRO A 238 1.68 -8.96 11.16
N PRO A 239 2.90 -8.54 11.52
CA PRO A 239 3.51 -7.35 10.96
C PRO A 239 3.71 -7.49 9.45
N LEU A 240 3.61 -6.37 8.74
CA LEU A 240 3.85 -6.29 7.30
C LEU A 240 5.22 -5.66 7.02
N THR A 241 5.94 -6.24 6.09
CA THR A 241 7.12 -5.60 5.49
C THR A 241 6.77 -4.98 4.16
N VAL A 242 7.31 -3.80 3.92
CA VAL A 242 7.08 -3.01 2.70
C VAL A 242 8.43 -2.72 2.07
N SER A 243 8.57 -2.97 0.79
CA SER A 243 9.71 -2.51 0.01
C SER A 243 9.20 -1.57 -1.10
N VAL A 244 9.89 -0.46 -1.30
CA VAL A 244 9.55 0.50 -2.34
C VAL A 244 10.82 0.86 -3.10
N SER A 245 10.75 0.83 -4.43
CA SER A 245 11.78 1.33 -5.31
C SER A 245 11.18 2.36 -6.25
N LEU A 246 11.76 3.54 -6.27
CA LEU A 246 11.46 4.57 -7.26
C LEU A 246 12.38 4.33 -8.45
N VAL A 247 11.88 3.62 -9.46
CA VAL A 247 12.67 3.30 -10.65
C VAL A 247 12.87 4.54 -11.52
N GLN A 248 11.85 5.42 -11.57
CA GLN A 248 11.87 6.71 -12.32
C GLN A 248 10.94 7.72 -11.63
N ALA A 249 11.05 9.00 -11.97
CA ALA A 249 10.24 10.07 -11.37
C ALA A 249 8.70 9.84 -11.48
N LYS A 250 8.24 8.97 -12.37
CA LYS A 250 6.81 8.69 -12.62
C LYS A 250 6.41 7.24 -12.36
N TYR A 251 7.35 6.39 -11.95
CA TYR A 251 7.13 4.96 -11.81
C TYR A 251 7.56 4.48 -10.43
N ILE A 252 6.66 3.79 -9.75
CA ILE A 252 6.89 3.20 -8.43
C ILE A 252 6.71 1.70 -8.54
N GLU A 253 7.71 0.97 -8.11
CA GLU A 253 7.65 -0.47 -7.92
C GLU A 253 7.86 -0.79 -6.46
N GLY A 254 7.11 -1.75 -5.93
CA GLY A 254 7.27 -2.14 -4.55
C GLY A 254 6.68 -3.50 -4.25
N GLY A 255 6.85 -3.94 -3.03
CA GLY A 255 6.31 -5.17 -2.52
C GLY A 255 5.89 -5.04 -1.07
N LEU A 256 4.82 -5.73 -0.72
CA LEU A 256 4.37 -5.99 0.64
C LEU A 256 4.55 -7.47 0.90
N CYS A 257 5.17 -7.83 2.01
CA CYS A 257 5.30 -9.23 2.40
C CYS A 257 4.96 -9.40 3.88
N GLY A 258 4.28 -10.48 4.19
CA GLY A 258 3.96 -10.83 5.56
C GLY A 258 3.30 -12.19 5.66
N PRO A 259 3.30 -12.79 6.85
CA PRO A 259 2.51 -13.97 7.10
C PRO A 259 1.04 -13.56 7.04
N VAL A 260 0.34 -14.02 6.00
CA VAL A 260 -1.08 -13.72 5.82
C VAL A 260 -1.88 -14.97 6.14
N PRO A 261 -2.62 -15.00 7.25
CA PRO A 261 -3.54 -16.11 7.55
C PRO A 261 -4.78 -16.11 6.64
N LEU A 262 -4.87 -15.16 5.70
CA LEU A 262 -6.07 -14.88 4.91
C LEU A 262 -6.10 -15.56 3.53
N LEU A 263 -4.97 -16.09 3.06
CA LEU A 263 -4.94 -16.81 1.81
C LEU A 263 -4.63 -18.28 2.09
N PRO A 264 -5.53 -19.19 1.71
CA PRO A 264 -5.20 -20.61 1.78
C PRO A 264 -3.91 -20.85 0.99
N ALA A 265 -3.04 -21.69 1.55
CA ALA A 265 -1.79 -22.09 0.93
C ALA A 265 -2.06 -22.42 -0.53
N ALA A 266 -1.56 -21.58 -1.42
CA ALA A 266 -1.68 -21.83 -2.83
C ALA A 266 -0.87 -23.10 -3.12
N LYS A 267 -1.53 -24.26 -3.16
CA LYS A 267 -0.94 -25.45 -3.79
C LYS A 267 -0.45 -24.96 -5.13
N THR A 268 0.85 -24.96 -5.30
CA THR A 268 1.57 -24.44 -6.46
C THR A 268 1.12 -25.17 -7.74
N SER A 269 -0.07 -24.86 -8.22
CA SER A 269 -0.46 -25.20 -9.58
C SER A 269 0.25 -24.21 -10.49
N ALA A 270 1.27 -24.70 -11.14
CA ALA A 270 2.17 -23.94 -12.02
C ALA A 270 1.49 -23.44 -13.33
N LYS A 271 0.19 -23.61 -13.49
CA LYS A 271 -0.51 -23.12 -14.68
C LYS A 271 -0.73 -21.61 -14.55
N ALA A 272 -0.17 -20.87 -15.50
CA ALA A 272 -0.46 -19.47 -15.71
C ALA A 272 -1.98 -19.25 -15.85
N LEU A 273 -2.44 -18.08 -15.43
CA LEU A 273 -3.83 -17.66 -15.65
C LEU A 273 -4.04 -17.42 -17.16
N GLU A 274 -4.52 -18.42 -17.87
CA GLU A 274 -4.93 -18.26 -19.27
C GLU A 274 -6.31 -17.58 -19.30
N CYS A 275 -6.31 -16.25 -19.36
CA CYS A 275 -7.53 -15.46 -19.55
C CYS A 275 -7.57 -14.84 -20.97
N GLY A 276 -6.85 -15.44 -21.93
CA GLY A 276 -6.75 -14.92 -23.29
C GLY A 276 -8.11 -14.71 -23.96
N ASP A 277 -9.05 -15.64 -23.75
CA ASP A 277 -10.39 -15.53 -24.31
C ASP A 277 -11.21 -14.39 -23.70
N LEU A 278 -11.02 -14.10 -22.40
CA LEU A 278 -11.68 -12.96 -21.76
C LEU A 278 -11.21 -11.62 -22.34
N ALA A 279 -9.93 -11.51 -22.68
CA ALA A 279 -9.39 -10.30 -23.29
C ALA A 279 -10.00 -10.05 -24.68
N LYS A 280 -10.38 -11.10 -25.42
CA LYS A 280 -10.99 -10.97 -26.74
C LYS A 280 -12.31 -10.20 -26.69
N PHE A 281 -13.17 -10.48 -25.73
CA PHE A 281 -14.47 -9.82 -25.66
C PHE A 281 -14.54 -8.65 -24.66
N THR A 282 -13.65 -8.56 -23.70
CA THR A 282 -13.57 -7.38 -22.83
C THR A 282 -12.81 -6.22 -23.48
N GLY A 283 -11.76 -6.50 -24.27
CA GLY A 283 -10.91 -5.51 -24.89
C GLY A 283 -10.40 -4.47 -23.88
N ASN A 284 -10.45 -3.21 -24.23
CA ASN A 284 -10.09 -2.06 -23.37
C ASN A 284 -11.26 -1.44 -22.59
N LEU A 285 -12.43 -2.11 -22.55
CA LEU A 285 -13.60 -1.61 -21.83
C LEU A 285 -13.44 -1.59 -20.31
N PRO A 286 -12.80 -2.61 -19.66
CA PRO A 286 -12.60 -2.57 -18.24
C PRO A 286 -11.74 -1.38 -17.80
N ILE A 287 -12.13 -0.75 -16.70
CA ILE A 287 -11.32 0.26 -16.00
C ILE A 287 -10.45 -0.37 -14.92
N ALA A 288 -10.86 -1.55 -14.44
CA ALA A 288 -10.06 -2.41 -13.58
C ALA A 288 -10.38 -3.88 -13.83
N ALA A 289 -9.41 -4.75 -13.59
CA ALA A 289 -9.54 -6.19 -13.67
C ALA A 289 -8.85 -6.84 -12.46
N LEU A 290 -9.50 -7.84 -11.89
CA LEU A 290 -8.97 -8.65 -10.81
C LEU A 290 -9.12 -10.11 -11.20
N THR A 291 -8.03 -10.86 -11.20
CA THR A 291 -8.08 -12.32 -11.35
C THR A 291 -7.61 -12.95 -10.06
N LEU A 292 -8.35 -13.94 -9.59
CA LEU A 292 -8.07 -14.59 -8.31
C LEU A 292 -8.53 -16.06 -8.36
N ARG A 293 -8.03 -16.85 -7.42
CA ARG A 293 -8.52 -18.22 -7.27
C ARG A 293 -9.90 -18.22 -6.65
N THR A 294 -10.76 -19.12 -7.11
CA THR A 294 -12.11 -19.31 -6.56
C THR A 294 -12.08 -19.58 -5.06
N GLU A 295 -11.08 -20.29 -4.56
CA GLU A 295 -10.84 -20.54 -3.15
C GLU A 295 -10.69 -19.25 -2.30
N THR A 296 -10.23 -18.15 -2.90
CA THR A 296 -10.10 -16.85 -2.22
C THR A 296 -11.43 -16.09 -2.13
N VAL A 297 -12.37 -16.38 -3.02
CA VAL A 297 -13.69 -15.72 -3.04
C VAL A 297 -14.68 -16.40 -2.09
N LEU A 298 -14.52 -17.69 -1.87
CA LEU A 298 -15.45 -18.50 -1.09
C LEU A 298 -15.62 -18.05 0.37
N PRO A 299 -14.55 -17.68 1.14
CA PRO A 299 -14.71 -17.23 2.51
C PRO A 299 -15.60 -15.97 2.66
N PRO A 300 -15.45 -14.91 1.86
CA PRO A 300 -16.39 -13.79 1.87
C PRO A 300 -17.82 -14.19 1.50
N LEU A 301 -18.00 -15.09 0.52
CA LEU A 301 -19.31 -15.60 0.13
C LEU A 301 -19.94 -16.46 1.23
N SER A 302 -19.17 -17.22 2.01
CA SER A 302 -19.70 -18.00 3.13
C SER A 302 -20.35 -17.14 4.20
N ASN A 303 -19.80 -15.95 4.45
CA ASN A 303 -20.40 -14.97 5.37
C ASN A 303 -21.74 -14.43 4.85
N LEU A 304 -21.93 -14.45 3.55
CA LEU A 304 -23.13 -13.93 2.89
C LEU A 304 -24.21 -15.01 2.72
N LEU A 305 -23.81 -16.23 2.41
CA LEU A 305 -24.69 -17.35 2.06
C LEU A 305 -24.89 -18.38 3.19
N GLY A 306 -23.99 -18.36 4.19
CA GLY A 306 -23.92 -19.38 5.23
C GLY A 306 -22.99 -20.54 4.88
N ALA A 307 -22.50 -21.26 5.90
CA ALA A 307 -21.44 -22.28 5.75
C ALA A 307 -21.86 -23.47 4.86
N GLU A 308 -23.11 -23.90 4.94
CA GLU A 308 -23.62 -25.02 4.12
C GLU A 308 -23.59 -24.71 2.62
N TRP A 309 -24.00 -23.49 2.26
CA TRP A 309 -24.07 -23.05 0.87
C TRP A 309 -22.71 -22.77 0.27
N SER A 310 -21.79 -22.26 1.09
CA SER A 310 -20.40 -22.11 0.64
C SER A 310 -19.74 -23.45 0.38
N GLY A 311 -20.07 -24.49 1.14
CA GLY A 311 -19.62 -25.85 0.92
C GLY A 311 -20.17 -26.46 -0.40
N LEU A 312 -21.45 -26.27 -0.67
CA LEU A 312 -22.08 -26.71 -1.94
C LEU A 312 -21.51 -25.95 -3.15
N LEU A 313 -21.33 -24.64 -3.01
CA LEU A 313 -20.74 -23.82 -4.07
C LEU A 313 -19.28 -24.21 -4.33
N ASP A 314 -18.48 -24.40 -3.27
CA ASP A 314 -17.10 -24.86 -3.38
C ASP A 314 -17.02 -26.25 -4.06
N ALA A 315 -17.84 -27.20 -3.62
CA ALA A 315 -17.89 -28.53 -4.24
C ALA A 315 -18.29 -28.46 -5.72
N SER A 316 -19.30 -27.64 -6.05
CA SER A 316 -19.74 -27.45 -7.44
C SER A 316 -18.66 -26.79 -8.29
N LEU A 317 -17.99 -25.75 -7.81
CA LEU A 317 -16.91 -25.08 -8.52
C LEU A 317 -15.72 -26.02 -8.76
N ARG A 318 -15.34 -26.81 -7.75
CA ARG A 318 -14.26 -27.82 -7.89
C ARG A 318 -14.60 -28.92 -8.88
N LEU A 319 -15.82 -29.45 -8.83
CA LEU A 319 -16.29 -30.48 -9.77
C LEU A 319 -16.28 -29.97 -11.21
N GLN A 320 -16.57 -28.68 -11.42
CA GLN A 320 -16.55 -28.05 -12.73
C GLN A 320 -15.15 -27.57 -13.15
N GLY A 321 -14.12 -27.78 -12.33
CA GLY A 321 -12.77 -27.35 -12.62
C GLY A 321 -12.60 -25.84 -12.59
N ALA A 322 -13.51 -25.14 -11.91
CA ALA A 322 -13.49 -23.69 -11.74
C ALA A 322 -12.51 -23.32 -10.62
N ASP A 323 -11.23 -23.34 -10.90
CA ASP A 323 -10.17 -23.01 -9.96
C ASP A 323 -9.88 -21.48 -9.88
N ARG A 324 -10.45 -20.71 -10.80
CA ARG A 324 -10.16 -19.28 -11.00
C ARG A 324 -11.41 -18.47 -11.34
N ALA A 325 -11.36 -17.18 -10.99
CA ALA A 325 -12.35 -16.20 -11.38
C ALA A 325 -11.68 -14.91 -11.81
N ALA A 326 -12.27 -14.23 -12.79
CA ALA A 326 -11.91 -12.88 -13.15
C ALA A 326 -13.08 -11.94 -12.79
N VAL A 327 -12.77 -10.79 -12.23
CA VAL A 327 -13.74 -9.73 -11.93
C VAL A 327 -13.31 -8.48 -12.67
N PHE A 328 -14.21 -7.93 -13.47
CA PHE A 328 -13.98 -6.71 -14.21
C PHE A 328 -14.85 -5.59 -13.65
N MET A 329 -14.29 -4.39 -13.62
CA MET A 329 -15.03 -3.15 -13.37
C MET A 329 -15.12 -2.37 -14.66
N PHE A 330 -16.34 -1.96 -15.02
CA PHE A 330 -16.62 -1.10 -16.17
C PHE A 330 -17.12 0.25 -15.69
N GLY A 331 -16.91 1.30 -16.48
CA GLY A 331 -17.37 2.64 -16.16
C GLY A 331 -18.88 2.74 -15.99
N GLY A 332 -19.35 3.83 -15.40
CA GLY A 332 -20.75 4.06 -15.07
C GLY A 332 -21.69 4.05 -16.27
N ASP A 333 -21.18 4.18 -17.50
CA ASP A 333 -21.98 4.02 -18.72
C ASP A 333 -22.53 2.60 -18.89
N HIS A 334 -21.83 1.62 -18.35
CA HIS A 334 -22.21 0.21 -18.32
C HIS A 334 -22.83 -0.22 -16.98
N GLY A 335 -22.82 0.66 -15.98
CA GLY A 335 -23.30 0.39 -14.63
C GLY A 335 -24.79 0.66 -14.41
N GLY A 336 -25.19 0.51 -13.16
CA GLY A 336 -26.50 0.89 -12.68
C GLY A 336 -26.50 2.31 -12.10
N ARG A 337 -27.61 2.64 -11.41
CA ARG A 337 -27.74 3.89 -10.66
C ARG A 337 -27.91 3.62 -9.18
N LEU A 338 -27.25 4.43 -8.37
CA LEU A 338 -27.46 4.47 -6.93
C LEU A 338 -27.78 5.90 -6.53
N TYR A 339 -28.95 6.14 -5.95
CA TYR A 339 -29.45 7.49 -5.63
C TYR A 339 -29.42 8.47 -6.82
N GLY A 340 -29.71 7.97 -8.04
CA GLY A 340 -29.67 8.76 -9.27
C GLY A 340 -28.28 8.92 -9.91
N PHE A 341 -27.22 8.50 -9.25
CA PHE A 341 -25.84 8.55 -9.77
C PHE A 341 -25.46 7.23 -10.44
N ARG A 342 -24.77 7.32 -11.56
CA ARG A 342 -24.20 6.15 -12.21
C ARG A 342 -23.09 5.57 -11.34
N ILE A 343 -23.11 4.25 -11.16
CA ILE A 343 -22.07 3.49 -10.47
C ILE A 343 -21.41 2.52 -11.44
N PRO A 344 -20.11 2.23 -11.27
CA PRO A 344 -19.41 1.25 -12.09
C PRO A 344 -20.09 -0.12 -12.07
N ALA A 345 -20.10 -0.81 -13.19
CA ALA A 345 -20.57 -2.19 -13.26
C ALA A 345 -19.45 -3.16 -12.88
N LEU A 346 -19.80 -4.22 -12.16
CA LEU A 346 -18.93 -5.35 -11.89
C LEU A 346 -19.41 -6.57 -12.67
N VAL A 347 -18.50 -7.25 -13.33
CA VAL A 347 -18.77 -8.51 -14.02
C VAL A 347 -17.77 -9.55 -13.54
N ALA A 348 -18.27 -10.65 -13.00
CA ALA A 348 -17.48 -11.82 -12.65
C ALA A 348 -17.57 -12.84 -13.78
N ALA A 349 -16.44 -13.42 -14.18
CA ALA A 349 -16.31 -14.46 -15.18
C ALA A 349 -15.58 -15.65 -14.59
N ILE A 350 -16.20 -16.82 -14.62
CA ILE A 350 -15.70 -18.04 -14.02
C ILE A 350 -15.63 -19.10 -15.12
N PRO A 351 -14.44 -19.62 -15.47
CA PRO A 351 -14.30 -20.70 -16.44
C PRO A 351 -14.77 -22.01 -15.81
N MET A 352 -15.57 -22.78 -16.53
CA MET A 352 -16.16 -24.04 -16.08
C MET A 352 -16.19 -25.07 -17.21
N ARG A 353 -16.11 -26.34 -16.87
CA ARG A 353 -16.28 -27.44 -17.87
C ARG A 353 -17.72 -27.55 -18.35
N LYS A 354 -18.68 -27.34 -17.47
CA LYS A 354 -20.13 -27.39 -17.75
C LYS A 354 -20.81 -26.22 -17.04
N PRO A 355 -20.77 -25.02 -17.60
CA PRO A 355 -21.31 -23.82 -16.94
C PRO A 355 -22.84 -23.88 -16.79
N GLU A 356 -23.55 -24.71 -17.60
CA GLU A 356 -24.98 -24.95 -17.48
C GLU A 356 -25.36 -25.60 -16.13
N ALA A 357 -24.46 -26.37 -15.54
CA ALA A 357 -24.69 -26.94 -14.22
C ALA A 357 -24.73 -25.86 -13.13
N MET A 358 -23.93 -24.79 -13.27
CA MET A 358 -23.99 -23.63 -12.38
C MET A 358 -25.28 -22.85 -12.59
N LEU A 359 -25.74 -22.73 -13.82
CA LEU A 359 -27.02 -22.12 -14.13
C LEU A 359 -28.17 -22.84 -13.40
N GLY A 360 -28.22 -24.19 -13.49
CA GLY A 360 -29.21 -25.01 -12.80
C GLY A 360 -29.14 -24.86 -11.27
N LEU A 361 -27.92 -24.83 -10.69
CA LEU A 361 -27.74 -24.61 -9.26
C LEU A 361 -28.22 -23.23 -8.83
N LEU A 362 -27.91 -22.20 -9.60
CA LEU A 362 -28.28 -20.83 -9.30
C LEU A 362 -29.80 -20.65 -9.35
N GLN A 363 -30.44 -21.10 -10.40
CA GLN A 363 -31.89 -20.99 -10.61
C GLN A 363 -32.70 -21.89 -9.68
N GLY A 364 -32.24 -23.12 -9.44
CA GLY A 364 -33.00 -24.09 -8.67
C GLY A 364 -32.82 -23.99 -7.16
N GLN A 365 -31.74 -23.40 -6.66
CA GLN A 365 -31.43 -23.45 -5.23
C GLN A 365 -30.91 -22.13 -4.65
N LEU A 366 -29.90 -21.49 -5.27
CA LEU A 366 -29.23 -20.34 -4.66
C LEU A 366 -30.11 -19.11 -4.61
N LEU A 367 -30.85 -18.81 -5.67
CA LEU A 367 -31.75 -17.65 -5.70
C LEU A 367 -32.92 -17.80 -4.75
N ASP A 368 -33.51 -19.00 -4.66
CA ASP A 368 -34.58 -19.28 -3.71
C ASP A 368 -34.10 -19.11 -2.28
N ARG A 369 -32.90 -19.59 -1.96
CA ARG A 369 -32.35 -19.47 -0.61
C ARG A 369 -32.02 -18.03 -0.25
N LEU A 370 -31.39 -17.29 -1.16
CA LEU A 370 -31.15 -15.85 -0.98
C LEU A 370 -32.45 -15.08 -0.79
N SER A 371 -33.47 -15.45 -1.55
CA SER A 371 -34.81 -14.91 -1.45
C SER A 371 -35.38 -15.11 -0.05
N GLN A 372 -35.32 -16.34 0.47
CA GLN A 372 -35.80 -16.68 1.81
C GLN A 372 -34.99 -15.97 2.92
N GLN A 373 -33.66 -16.01 2.87
CA GLN A 373 -32.81 -15.43 3.91
C GLN A 373 -32.89 -13.91 4.00
N ARG A 374 -33.14 -13.24 2.89
CA ARG A 374 -33.18 -11.77 2.82
C ARG A 374 -34.60 -11.20 2.71
N GLY A 375 -35.63 -12.06 2.65
CA GLY A 375 -37.00 -11.63 2.41
C GLY A 375 -37.21 -10.99 1.04
N LEU A 376 -36.38 -11.39 0.04
CA LEU A 376 -36.42 -10.82 -1.30
C LEU A 376 -37.13 -11.81 -2.22
N GLY A 377 -38.27 -11.56 -2.76
CA GLY A 377 -38.92 -12.44 -3.75
C GLY A 377 -38.14 -12.46 -5.07
N LEU A 378 -36.96 -13.16 -5.11
CA LEU A 378 -36.12 -13.19 -6.29
C LEU A 378 -36.69 -14.11 -7.36
N VAL A 379 -36.79 -13.60 -8.58
CA VAL A 379 -37.23 -14.32 -9.76
C VAL A 379 -36.25 -14.05 -10.91
N THR A 380 -36.22 -14.93 -11.89
CA THR A 380 -35.39 -14.77 -13.08
C THR A 380 -36.22 -14.58 -14.32
N ARG A 381 -35.77 -13.69 -15.20
CA ARG A 381 -36.39 -13.43 -16.48
C ARG A 381 -35.38 -13.64 -17.60
N GLU A 382 -35.75 -14.45 -18.57
CA GLU A 382 -34.93 -14.67 -19.75
C GLU A 382 -34.94 -13.47 -20.69
N MET A 383 -33.75 -13.07 -21.15
CA MET A 383 -33.50 -11.95 -22.05
C MET A 383 -32.53 -12.37 -23.14
N LYS A 384 -32.45 -11.62 -24.23
CA LYS A 384 -31.52 -11.87 -25.34
C LYS A 384 -30.61 -10.67 -25.59
N ALA A 385 -29.34 -10.95 -25.88
CA ALA A 385 -28.34 -9.99 -26.33
C ALA A 385 -27.64 -10.59 -27.58
N GLY A 386 -27.98 -10.08 -28.76
CA GLY A 386 -27.59 -10.70 -30.02
C GLY A 386 -28.15 -12.12 -30.14
N THR A 387 -27.27 -13.11 -30.35
CA THR A 387 -27.61 -14.54 -30.43
C THR A 387 -27.64 -15.23 -29.06
N ARG A 388 -27.18 -14.55 -27.98
CA ARG A 388 -26.96 -15.12 -26.66
C ARG A 388 -28.13 -14.82 -25.71
N THR A 389 -28.40 -15.80 -24.84
CA THR A 389 -29.38 -15.67 -23.77
C THR A 389 -28.71 -15.27 -22.47
N TYR A 390 -29.33 -14.37 -21.73
CA TYR A 390 -28.95 -14.05 -20.36
C TYR A 390 -30.18 -13.97 -19.46
N TYR A 391 -29.98 -14.06 -18.15
CA TYR A 391 -31.05 -14.09 -17.16
C TYR A 391 -30.95 -12.87 -16.28
N LEU A 392 -32.01 -12.08 -16.27
CA LEU A 392 -32.18 -10.93 -15.41
C LEU A 392 -32.68 -11.38 -14.04
N VAL A 393 -32.08 -10.88 -12.96
CA VAL A 393 -32.56 -11.12 -11.60
C VAL A 393 -33.48 -9.97 -11.21
N GLU A 394 -34.73 -10.32 -10.91
CA GLU A 394 -35.76 -9.38 -10.49
C GLU A 394 -36.19 -9.67 -9.05
N SER A 395 -36.66 -8.65 -8.33
CA SER A 395 -37.24 -8.81 -7.01
C SER A 395 -38.74 -8.47 -7.07
N THR A 396 -39.58 -9.33 -6.50
CA THR A 396 -40.99 -9.05 -6.32
C THR A 396 -41.28 -8.22 -5.06
N THR A 397 -40.24 -8.08 -4.19
CA THR A 397 -40.35 -7.25 -2.99
C THR A 397 -40.04 -5.79 -3.35
N PRO A 398 -40.94 -4.85 -3.06
CA PRO A 398 -40.73 -3.42 -3.30
C PRO A 398 -39.51 -2.89 -2.54
N GLY A 399 -38.77 -1.98 -3.14
CA GLY A 399 -37.62 -1.31 -2.50
C GLY A 399 -36.28 -2.07 -2.52
N ALA A 400 -36.27 -3.31 -3.00
CA ALA A 400 -34.99 -3.98 -3.29
C ALA A 400 -34.35 -3.36 -4.55
N PHE A 401 -34.08 -4.11 -5.60
CA PHE A 401 -33.72 -3.54 -6.91
C PHE A 401 -34.90 -3.58 -7.91
N SER A 402 -36.13 -3.79 -7.42
CA SER A 402 -37.34 -3.73 -8.22
C SER A 402 -37.57 -2.38 -8.89
N ASP A 403 -37.13 -1.30 -8.24
CA ASP A 403 -37.29 0.07 -8.73
C ASP A 403 -36.20 0.47 -9.78
N LEU A 404 -35.18 -0.39 -9.99
CA LEU A 404 -34.20 -0.16 -11.02
C LEU A 404 -34.75 -0.52 -12.40
N PRO A 405 -34.35 0.23 -13.45
CA PRO A 405 -34.61 -0.17 -14.82
C PRO A 405 -34.09 -1.58 -15.11
N PRO A 406 -34.73 -2.35 -15.98
CA PRO A 406 -34.33 -3.75 -16.27
C PRO A 406 -32.86 -3.89 -16.66
N ASP A 407 -32.32 -2.95 -17.41
CA ASP A 407 -30.92 -2.94 -17.88
C ASP A 407 -29.90 -2.59 -16.76
N GLU A 408 -30.36 -2.06 -15.63
CA GLU A 408 -29.53 -1.75 -14.47
C GLU A 408 -29.60 -2.82 -13.36
N ARG A 409 -30.44 -3.86 -13.53
CA ARG A 409 -30.57 -4.96 -12.57
C ARG A 409 -29.46 -5.99 -12.72
N PRO A 410 -29.16 -6.77 -11.66
CA PRO A 410 -28.20 -7.87 -11.76
C PRO A 410 -28.63 -8.91 -12.81
N ALA A 411 -27.65 -9.47 -13.48
CA ALA A 411 -27.89 -10.47 -14.51
C ALA A 411 -26.76 -11.50 -14.56
N TYR A 412 -27.04 -12.67 -15.13
CA TYR A 412 -26.05 -13.71 -15.34
C TYR A 412 -26.31 -14.44 -16.66
N ALA A 413 -25.26 -15.08 -17.18
CA ALA A 413 -25.32 -15.81 -18.44
C ALA A 413 -24.30 -16.96 -18.46
N VAL A 414 -24.54 -17.87 -19.39
CA VAL A 414 -23.54 -18.85 -19.83
C VAL A 414 -23.10 -18.47 -21.24
N CYS A 415 -21.79 -18.43 -21.43
CA CYS A 415 -21.18 -18.13 -22.72
C CYS A 415 -20.00 -19.09 -22.95
N ASP A 416 -20.20 -20.08 -23.81
CA ASP A 416 -19.27 -21.18 -24.06
C ASP A 416 -18.81 -21.85 -22.74
N GLN A 417 -17.54 -21.75 -22.40
CA GLN A 417 -16.99 -22.29 -21.14
C GLN A 417 -17.06 -21.34 -19.95
N TRP A 418 -17.76 -20.19 -20.08
CA TRP A 418 -17.78 -19.16 -19.07
C TRP A 418 -19.14 -19.04 -18.40
N PHE A 419 -19.17 -19.04 -17.08
CA PHE A 419 -20.27 -18.52 -16.30
C PHE A 419 -20.01 -17.05 -15.99
N LEU A 420 -20.93 -16.18 -16.39
CA LEU A 420 -20.84 -14.73 -16.23
C LEU A 420 -21.90 -14.26 -15.26
N ALA A 421 -21.52 -13.41 -14.28
CA ALA A 421 -22.46 -12.74 -13.39
C ALA A 421 -22.12 -11.25 -13.35
N ALA A 422 -23.12 -10.40 -13.53
CA ALA A 422 -22.96 -8.95 -13.61
C ALA A 422 -23.85 -8.21 -12.62
N SER A 423 -23.39 -7.10 -12.09
CA SER A 423 -24.20 -6.19 -11.27
C SER A 423 -25.20 -5.39 -12.11
N SER A 424 -25.04 -5.37 -13.44
CA SER A 424 -25.91 -4.66 -14.38
C SER A 424 -26.11 -5.50 -15.64
N ALA A 425 -27.36 -5.69 -16.04
CA ALA A 425 -27.71 -6.38 -17.28
C ALA A 425 -27.16 -5.67 -18.53
N ARG A 426 -27.07 -4.34 -18.49
CA ARG A 426 -26.47 -3.53 -19.56
C ARG A 426 -25.03 -3.94 -19.84
N SER A 427 -24.19 -4.08 -18.79
CA SER A 427 -22.81 -4.52 -18.95
C SER A 427 -22.70 -5.92 -19.52
N LEU A 428 -23.53 -6.85 -19.03
CA LEU A 428 -23.54 -8.22 -19.50
C LEU A 428 -23.98 -8.32 -20.96
N ALA A 429 -25.05 -7.63 -21.34
CA ALA A 429 -25.56 -7.61 -22.70
C ALA A 429 -24.52 -7.02 -23.69
N ALA A 430 -23.83 -5.95 -23.28
CA ALA A 430 -22.75 -5.35 -24.09
C ALA A 430 -21.60 -6.34 -24.32
N LEU A 431 -21.18 -7.09 -23.28
CA LEU A 431 -20.13 -8.09 -23.40
C LEU A 431 -20.56 -9.26 -24.30
N LEU A 432 -21.79 -9.77 -24.14
CA LEU A 432 -22.30 -10.86 -24.97
C LEU A 432 -22.42 -10.47 -26.44
N THR A 433 -22.94 -9.26 -26.72
CA THR A 433 -23.03 -8.73 -28.08
C THR A 433 -21.64 -8.57 -28.70
N ARG A 434 -20.68 -8.07 -27.93
CA ARG A 434 -19.30 -7.91 -28.39
C ARG A 434 -18.64 -9.26 -28.67
N TYR A 435 -18.89 -10.26 -27.83
CA TYR A 435 -18.37 -11.61 -28.03
C TYR A 435 -18.82 -12.21 -29.37
N ASP A 436 -20.06 -11.98 -29.78
CA ASP A 436 -20.61 -12.46 -31.05
C ASP A 436 -20.09 -11.66 -32.27
N THR A 437 -19.75 -10.39 -32.09
CA THR A 437 -19.34 -9.48 -33.19
C THR A 437 -17.83 -9.31 -33.32
N SER A 438 -17.06 -9.69 -32.31
CA SER A 438 -15.62 -9.46 -32.27
C SER A 438 -14.87 -10.38 -33.22
N THR A 439 -14.23 -9.81 -34.25
CA THR A 439 -13.14 -10.48 -34.98
C THR A 439 -11.90 -10.48 -34.10
N ALA A 440 -11.89 -11.45 -33.26
CA ALA A 440 -11.16 -11.69 -32.02
C ALA A 440 -9.69 -11.23 -31.91
N ASP A 441 -8.91 -11.22 -33.00
CA ASP A 441 -7.46 -11.07 -32.89
C ASP A 441 -6.95 -9.63 -32.69
N ASN A 442 -7.65 -8.63 -33.24
CA ASN A 442 -7.21 -7.23 -33.10
C ASN A 442 -7.48 -6.65 -31.72
N GLU A 443 -8.55 -7.04 -31.06
CA GLU A 443 -8.94 -6.47 -29.77
C GLU A 443 -8.18 -7.07 -28.58
N ALA A 444 -7.81 -8.35 -28.65
CA ALA A 444 -6.96 -8.97 -27.65
C ALA A 444 -5.56 -8.33 -27.61
N ARG A 445 -5.06 -7.86 -28.75
CA ARG A 445 -3.76 -7.17 -28.86
C ARG A 445 -3.79 -5.76 -28.27
N THR A 446 -4.95 -5.13 -28.16
CA THR A 446 -5.10 -3.78 -27.58
C THR A 446 -5.46 -3.78 -26.10
N ALA A 447 -5.89 -4.92 -25.55
CA ALA A 447 -6.21 -5.02 -24.13
C ALA A 447 -4.94 -4.97 -23.29
N ARG A 448 -4.89 -4.04 -22.33
CA ARG A 448 -3.73 -3.82 -21.45
C ARG A 448 -3.79 -4.65 -20.16
N TRP A 449 -4.97 -4.98 -19.69
CA TRP A 449 -5.15 -5.69 -18.44
C TRP A 449 -4.52 -7.09 -18.39
N PRO A 450 -4.38 -7.87 -19.52
CA PRO A 450 -3.70 -9.15 -19.47
C PRO A 450 -2.18 -9.05 -19.38
N GLU A 451 -1.60 -7.88 -19.68
CA GLU A 451 -0.17 -7.68 -19.55
C GLU A 451 0.28 -7.90 -18.10
N GLY A 452 1.25 -8.76 -17.90
CA GLY A 452 1.73 -9.13 -16.55
C GLY A 452 0.98 -10.29 -15.89
N LEU A 453 -0.11 -10.78 -16.49
CA LEU A 453 -0.84 -11.94 -15.97
C LEU A 453 0.04 -13.20 -15.89
N SER A 454 0.96 -13.35 -16.84
CA SER A 454 1.95 -14.44 -16.88
C SER A 454 2.92 -14.42 -15.67
N GLN A 455 3.08 -13.27 -15.03
CA GLN A 455 3.90 -13.11 -13.83
C GLN A 455 3.16 -13.53 -12.56
N ALA A 456 1.83 -13.63 -12.60
CA ALA A 456 0.98 -13.96 -11.46
C ALA A 456 0.93 -15.47 -11.18
N ARG A 457 2.08 -16.11 -11.06
CA ARG A 457 2.17 -17.55 -10.79
C ARG A 457 1.53 -17.88 -9.44
N GLY A 458 0.37 -18.50 -9.49
CA GLY A 458 -0.26 -19.14 -8.32
C GLY A 458 -1.09 -18.26 -7.38
N GLY A 459 -1.26 -16.97 -7.64
CA GLY A 459 -1.97 -16.05 -6.75
C GLY A 459 -3.12 -15.28 -7.40
N ALA A 460 -3.22 -14.00 -7.06
CA ALA A 460 -4.13 -13.05 -7.68
C ALA A 460 -3.34 -12.01 -8.49
N TYR A 461 -4.00 -11.48 -9.50
CA TYR A 461 -3.49 -10.35 -10.27
C TYR A 461 -4.59 -9.29 -10.36
N ALA A 462 -4.21 -8.05 -10.12
CA ALA A 462 -5.10 -6.91 -10.32
C ALA A 462 -4.43 -5.88 -11.22
N TRP A 463 -5.25 -5.27 -12.06
CA TRP A 463 -4.88 -4.16 -12.93
C TRP A 463 -5.94 -3.07 -12.85
N ALA A 464 -5.52 -1.80 -12.92
CA ALA A 464 -6.43 -0.68 -12.99
C ALA A 464 -5.86 0.45 -13.85
N ASP A 465 -6.70 1.02 -14.70
CA ASP A 465 -6.51 2.35 -15.29
C ASP A 465 -6.86 3.37 -14.20
N MET A 466 -5.85 3.91 -13.54
CA MET A 466 -6.03 4.75 -12.36
C MET A 466 -6.73 6.08 -12.67
N ALA A 467 -6.58 6.59 -13.90
CA ALA A 467 -7.25 7.82 -14.32
C ALA A 467 -8.76 7.59 -14.42
N LYS A 468 -9.19 6.56 -15.14
CA LYS A 468 -10.60 6.21 -15.27
C LYS A 468 -11.21 5.77 -13.93
N LEU A 469 -10.50 4.94 -13.17
CA LEU A 469 -10.95 4.49 -11.86
C LEU A 469 -11.19 5.68 -10.91
N ARG A 470 -10.28 6.64 -10.91
CA ARG A 470 -10.41 7.86 -10.11
C ARG A 470 -11.66 8.66 -10.50
N ASP A 471 -11.90 8.85 -11.80
CA ASP A 471 -13.04 9.62 -12.29
C ASP A 471 -14.36 8.94 -11.90
N GLU A 472 -14.44 7.62 -12.01
CA GLU A 472 -15.62 6.86 -11.54
C GLU A 472 -15.80 6.93 -10.02
N LEU A 473 -14.73 6.80 -9.24
CA LEU A 473 -14.79 6.91 -7.79
C LEU A 473 -15.20 8.33 -7.33
N ARG A 474 -14.81 9.37 -8.06
CA ARG A 474 -15.28 10.74 -7.80
C ARG A 474 -16.80 10.84 -7.94
N LEU A 475 -17.39 10.21 -8.97
CA LEU A 475 -18.84 10.18 -9.15
C LEU A 475 -19.55 9.45 -8.00
N VAL A 476 -19.04 8.30 -7.58
CA VAL A 476 -19.57 7.55 -6.44
C VAL A 476 -19.49 8.37 -5.15
N ILE A 477 -18.33 9.00 -4.90
CA ILE A 477 -18.10 9.86 -3.72
C ILE A 477 -19.03 11.08 -3.76
N ALA A 478 -19.26 11.69 -4.92
CA ALA A 478 -20.18 12.82 -5.08
C ALA A 478 -21.61 12.39 -4.75
N GLY A 479 -22.04 11.24 -5.26
CA GLY A 479 -23.37 10.67 -4.95
C GLY A 479 -23.54 10.39 -3.45
N TYR A 480 -22.55 9.79 -2.81
CA TYR A 480 -22.58 9.54 -1.38
C TYR A 480 -22.53 10.85 -0.56
N SER A 481 -21.80 11.87 -1.02
CA SER A 481 -21.80 13.19 -0.40
C SER A 481 -23.19 13.81 -0.39
N LEU A 482 -23.92 13.72 -1.50
CA LEU A 482 -25.29 14.23 -1.58
C LEU A 482 -26.23 13.49 -0.63
N LYS A 483 -26.12 12.16 -0.56
CA LYS A 483 -26.88 11.38 0.44
C LYS A 483 -26.61 11.87 1.87
N LEU A 484 -25.34 12.09 2.23
CA LEU A 484 -24.95 12.58 3.56
C LEU A 484 -25.45 14.00 3.86
N MET A 485 -25.76 14.82 2.83
CA MET A 485 -26.37 16.13 3.03
C MET A 485 -27.83 16.03 3.47
N LEU A 486 -28.49 14.93 3.10
CA LEU A 486 -29.90 14.65 3.48
C LEU A 486 -30.00 13.96 4.83
N GLU A 487 -28.91 13.46 5.40
CA GLU A 487 -28.87 12.87 6.73
C GLU A 487 -28.73 13.95 7.82
N ASP A 488 -29.16 13.62 9.04
CA ASP A 488 -28.98 14.45 10.24
C ASP A 488 -27.48 14.87 10.37
N PRO A 489 -27.18 16.18 10.49
CA PRO A 489 -25.81 16.70 10.56
C PRO A 489 -24.96 16.07 11.65
N GLN A 490 -25.52 15.78 12.83
CA GLN A 490 -24.79 15.18 13.94
C GLN A 490 -24.39 13.72 13.65
N LYS A 491 -25.29 12.94 13.04
CA LYS A 491 -25.03 11.54 12.66
C LYS A 491 -24.07 11.44 11.46
N ALA A 492 -24.06 12.46 10.60
CA ALA A 492 -23.26 12.48 9.39
C ALA A 492 -21.84 13.05 9.60
N ALA A 493 -21.53 13.71 10.72
CA ALA A 493 -20.28 14.43 10.93
C ALA A 493 -19.04 13.53 10.74
N GLY A 494 -18.98 12.38 11.41
CA GLY A 494 -17.86 11.44 11.27
C GLY A 494 -17.72 10.86 9.85
N LYS A 495 -18.86 10.55 9.21
CA LYS A 495 -18.88 10.05 7.82
C LYS A 495 -18.38 11.10 6.83
N ARG A 496 -18.72 12.39 7.06
CA ARG A 496 -18.23 13.52 6.23
C ARG A 496 -16.72 13.70 6.35
N GLN A 497 -16.19 13.60 7.57
CA GLN A 497 -14.74 13.66 7.77
C GLN A 497 -14.02 12.52 7.03
N GLN A 498 -14.51 11.30 7.14
CA GLN A 498 -13.97 10.15 6.42
C GLN A 498 -14.06 10.33 4.89
N LEU A 499 -15.17 10.88 4.40
CA LEU A 499 -15.36 11.14 2.98
C LEU A 499 -14.37 12.20 2.44
N ASN A 500 -14.09 13.25 3.23
CA ASN A 500 -13.08 14.25 2.86
C ASN A 500 -11.68 13.64 2.81
N LEU A 501 -11.38 12.73 3.72
CA LEU A 501 -10.13 11.98 3.69
C LEU A 501 -10.03 11.13 2.41
N TRP A 502 -11.08 10.41 2.05
CA TRP A 502 -11.11 9.62 0.80
C TRP A 502 -10.94 10.50 -0.45
N LYS A 503 -11.56 11.68 -0.48
CA LYS A 503 -11.36 12.65 -1.57
C LYS A 503 -9.88 13.07 -1.66
N ALA A 504 -9.25 13.40 -0.55
CA ALA A 504 -7.85 13.79 -0.52
C ALA A 504 -6.92 12.67 -1.01
N TRP A 505 -7.15 11.43 -0.56
CA TRP A 505 -6.40 10.26 -1.03
C TRP A 505 -6.61 9.99 -2.52
N LEU A 506 -7.85 10.10 -3.01
CA LEU A 506 -8.16 9.90 -4.42
C LEU A 506 -7.44 10.91 -5.31
N GLU A 507 -7.37 12.18 -4.88
CA GLU A 507 -6.61 13.22 -5.58
C GLU A 507 -5.09 12.96 -5.50
N ALA A 508 -4.60 12.45 -4.38
CA ALA A 508 -3.19 12.09 -4.23
C ALA A 508 -2.74 10.99 -5.21
N LEU A 509 -3.66 10.12 -5.63
CA LEU A 509 -3.39 9.07 -6.61
C LEU A 509 -3.46 9.57 -8.07
N ALA A 510 -3.76 10.86 -8.31
CA ALA A 510 -3.88 11.44 -9.64
C ALA A 510 -2.66 11.24 -10.58
N PRO A 511 -1.39 11.27 -10.07
CA PRO A 511 -0.23 11.04 -10.92
C PRO A 511 -0.08 9.61 -11.45
N LEU A 512 -0.82 8.65 -10.89
CA LEU A 512 -0.77 7.25 -11.33
C LEU A 512 -1.59 7.07 -12.61
N GLY A 513 -0.95 6.62 -13.69
CA GLY A 513 -1.63 6.27 -14.94
C GLY A 513 -2.22 4.87 -14.89
N GLU A 514 -1.39 3.87 -14.59
CA GLU A 514 -1.79 2.47 -14.43
C GLU A 514 -1.25 1.93 -13.10
N ALA A 515 -1.97 0.98 -12.52
CA ALA A 515 -1.52 0.20 -11.38
C ALA A 515 -1.69 -1.30 -11.65
N ARG A 516 -0.69 -2.08 -11.28
CA ARG A 516 -0.65 -3.54 -11.39
C ARG A 516 -0.23 -4.13 -10.07
N PHE A 517 -0.89 -5.19 -9.65
CA PHE A 517 -0.64 -5.87 -8.40
C PHE A 517 -0.59 -7.37 -8.64
N TRP A 518 0.42 -8.03 -8.11
CA TRP A 518 0.58 -9.48 -8.13
C TRP A 518 0.65 -10.00 -6.71
N LEU A 519 -0.28 -10.86 -6.36
CA LEU A 519 -0.28 -11.54 -5.08
C LEU A 519 0.21 -12.98 -5.28
N THR A 520 1.28 -13.33 -4.61
CA THR A 520 1.83 -14.69 -4.56
C THR A 520 1.82 -15.18 -3.12
N SER A 521 1.65 -16.47 -2.90
CA SER A 521 1.74 -17.09 -1.58
C SER A 521 2.45 -18.43 -1.70
N ASP A 522 3.39 -18.69 -0.80
CA ASP A 522 4.06 -19.99 -0.67
C ASP A 522 3.44 -20.87 0.42
N GLY A 523 2.35 -20.40 1.04
CA GLY A 523 1.62 -21.08 2.10
C GLY A 523 2.01 -20.64 3.50
N GLN A 524 3.13 -19.98 3.68
CA GLN A 524 3.56 -19.36 4.93
C GLN A 524 3.59 -17.85 4.84
N LEU A 525 4.00 -17.34 3.70
CA LEU A 525 4.11 -15.91 3.42
C LEU A 525 3.28 -15.56 2.18
N ALA A 526 2.63 -14.42 2.23
CA ALA A 526 2.06 -13.80 1.05
C ALA A 526 2.89 -12.58 0.67
N ALA A 527 3.22 -12.48 -0.60
CA ALA A 527 3.91 -11.35 -1.17
C ALA A 527 2.99 -10.65 -2.18
N LEU A 528 2.71 -9.38 -1.95
CA LEU A 528 2.05 -8.50 -2.88
C LEU A 528 3.11 -7.63 -3.54
N ARG A 529 3.34 -7.83 -4.82
CA ARG A 529 4.15 -6.93 -5.65
C ARG A 529 3.23 -5.93 -6.33
N PHE A 530 3.65 -4.68 -6.41
CA PHE A 530 2.90 -3.66 -7.13
C PHE A 530 3.81 -2.84 -8.04
N GLN A 531 3.24 -2.37 -9.12
CA GLN A 531 3.83 -1.42 -10.04
C GLN A 531 2.78 -0.35 -10.35
N ALA A 532 3.15 0.91 -10.24
CA ALA A 532 2.25 2.01 -10.50
C ALA A 532 2.97 3.17 -11.18
N GLY A 533 2.34 3.76 -12.19
CA GLY A 533 2.91 4.87 -12.95
C GLY A 533 2.60 4.77 -14.44
N GLN A 534 3.30 5.58 -15.21
CA GLN A 534 3.29 5.48 -16.67
C GLN A 534 4.58 4.75 -17.07
N PRO A 535 4.52 3.50 -17.56
CA PRO A 535 5.69 2.87 -18.16
C PRO A 535 6.15 3.72 -19.34
N GLU A 536 7.44 4.00 -19.43
CA GLU A 536 7.99 4.58 -20.67
C GLU A 536 7.71 3.60 -21.82
N ARG A 537 7.08 4.12 -22.87
CA ARG A 537 6.80 3.37 -24.09
C ARG A 537 8.07 3.20 -24.92
#